data_8cd88eb7286fde50af52ab3cb7806da9
#
_entry.id   8cd88eb7286fde50af52ab3cb7806da9
#
_cell.length_a   1.000
_cell.length_b   1.000
_cell.length_c   1.000
_cell.angle_alpha   90.00
_cell.angle_beta   90.00
_cell.angle_gamma   90.00
#
_symmetry.space_group_name_H-M   'P 1'
#
loop_
_entity.id
_entity.type
_entity.pdbx_description
1 polymer ?
#
loop_
_entity_poly.entity_id
_entity_poly.type
_entity_poly.pdbx_seq_one_letter_code
_entity_poly.pdbx_strand_id
1 'polypeptide(L)'
;YKDKKLFSQYSLGMKQRLAIALAVMHDPELLILDEPINGLDPIGIAEVRSFIRELCDARGKTILISSHILSEISLLADDIGIIDHGALLEEESLAELEQKSSKHIRFTLSDTAQAARILERNFHENHFSIQDDHNLRLHNLDLPVGKIVTAFVENGLEVSEAHTCEESLEDYFKRVTGGE
;
A
#
# COMPACT_ATOMS: atom_id res chain seq x y z
N TYR A 1 25.43 -22.93 -12.24
CA TYR A 1 24.52 -23.94 -11.68
C TYR A 1 24.15 -24.93 -12.79
N LYS A 2 24.57 -26.18 -12.66
CA LYS A 2 24.12 -27.24 -13.58
C LYS A 2 23.01 -28.00 -12.86
N ASP A 3 21.79 -27.54 -12.96
CA ASP A 3 20.63 -28.30 -12.50
C ASP A 3 20.30 -29.36 -13.57
N LYS A 4 20.16 -30.60 -13.13
CA LYS A 4 19.79 -31.72 -14.00
C LYS A 4 18.28 -31.90 -14.13
N LYS A 5 17.49 -31.04 -13.47
CA LYS A 5 16.04 -31.08 -13.51
C LYS A 5 15.51 -30.66 -14.87
N LEU A 6 14.51 -31.36 -15.36
CA LEU A 6 13.76 -30.94 -16.53
C LEU A 6 12.89 -29.72 -16.17
N PHE A 7 12.59 -28.85 -17.12
CA PHE A 7 11.73 -27.68 -16.92
C PHE A 7 10.36 -28.02 -16.30
N SER A 8 9.81 -29.21 -16.65
CA SER A 8 8.57 -29.73 -16.05
C SER A 8 8.67 -29.97 -14.53
N GLN A 9 9.88 -30.13 -14.00
CA GLN A 9 10.16 -30.38 -12.59
C GLN A 9 10.52 -29.10 -11.82
N TYR A 10 10.55 -27.95 -12.51
CA TYR A 10 10.82 -26.66 -11.88
C TYR A 10 9.63 -26.23 -11.03
N SER A 11 9.93 -25.71 -9.83
CA SER A 11 8.94 -24.99 -9.03
C SER A 11 8.46 -23.72 -9.76
N LEU A 12 7.33 -23.17 -9.36
CA LEU A 12 6.84 -21.92 -9.94
C LEU A 12 7.91 -20.83 -9.88
N GLY A 13 8.57 -20.64 -8.73
CA GLY A 13 9.63 -19.67 -8.57
C GLY A 13 10.85 -19.91 -9.48
N MET A 14 11.22 -21.18 -9.71
CA MET A 14 12.29 -21.50 -10.67
C MET A 14 11.91 -21.13 -12.10
N LYS A 15 10.66 -21.37 -12.48
CA LYS A 15 10.11 -20.99 -13.81
C LYS A 15 10.09 -19.47 -13.97
N GLN A 16 9.64 -18.75 -12.94
CA GLN A 16 9.58 -17.29 -12.93
C GLN A 16 10.99 -16.67 -13.11
N ARG A 17 11.96 -17.12 -12.31
CA ARG A 17 13.36 -16.64 -12.44
C ARG A 17 13.95 -16.95 -13.81
N LEU A 18 13.64 -18.11 -14.38
CA LEU A 18 14.09 -18.44 -15.75
C LEU A 18 13.43 -17.54 -16.79
N ALA A 19 12.13 -17.22 -16.64
CA ALA A 19 11.44 -16.30 -17.55
C ALA A 19 12.05 -14.90 -17.51
N ILE A 20 12.34 -14.38 -16.31
CA ILE A 20 13.01 -13.08 -16.14
C ILE A 20 14.42 -13.14 -16.75
N ALA A 21 15.18 -14.21 -16.50
CA ALA A 21 16.52 -14.37 -17.07
C ALA A 21 16.50 -14.38 -18.62
N LEU A 22 15.49 -15.00 -19.21
CA LEU A 22 15.29 -14.99 -20.67
C LEU A 22 14.93 -13.58 -21.17
N ALA A 23 14.09 -12.85 -20.47
CA ALA A 23 13.69 -11.49 -20.83
C ALA A 23 14.87 -10.52 -20.85
N VAL A 24 15.82 -10.67 -19.92
CA VAL A 24 17.02 -9.79 -19.84
C VAL A 24 18.19 -10.24 -20.70
N MET A 25 18.14 -11.44 -21.29
CA MET A 25 19.28 -12.05 -22.00
C MET A 25 19.80 -11.19 -23.17
N HIS A 26 18.93 -10.43 -23.81
CA HIS A 26 19.26 -9.58 -24.96
C HIS A 26 19.57 -8.12 -24.55
N ASP A 27 19.72 -7.86 -23.26
CA ASP A 27 20.01 -6.54 -22.69
C ASP A 27 19.07 -5.42 -23.16
N PRO A 28 17.73 -5.61 -23.12
CA PRO A 28 16.76 -4.63 -23.58
C PRO A 28 16.82 -3.34 -22.73
N GLU A 29 16.43 -2.21 -23.32
CA GLU A 29 16.27 -0.94 -22.60
C GLU A 29 14.99 -0.91 -21.78
N LEU A 30 13.90 -1.53 -22.30
CA LEU A 30 12.60 -1.65 -21.67
C LEU A 30 12.25 -3.12 -21.45
N LEU A 31 11.84 -3.44 -20.21
CA LEU A 31 11.26 -4.74 -19.86
C LEU A 31 9.81 -4.56 -19.44
N ILE A 32 8.96 -5.50 -19.85
CA ILE A 32 7.57 -5.62 -19.37
C ILE A 32 7.44 -6.95 -18.66
N LEU A 33 7.14 -6.91 -17.37
CA LEU A 33 7.02 -8.09 -16.51
C LEU A 33 5.60 -8.16 -15.94
N ASP A 34 4.87 -9.17 -16.35
CA ASP A 34 3.52 -9.43 -15.85
C ASP A 34 3.57 -10.33 -14.62
N GLU A 35 3.10 -9.80 -13.47
CA GLU A 35 3.07 -10.48 -12.16
C GLU A 35 4.40 -11.20 -11.79
N PRO A 36 5.58 -10.53 -11.86
CA PRO A 36 6.87 -11.21 -11.75
C PRO A 36 7.15 -11.85 -10.37
N ILE A 37 6.43 -11.44 -9.34
CA ILE A 37 6.59 -11.92 -7.96
C ILE A 37 5.46 -12.84 -7.50
N ASN A 38 4.44 -13.02 -8.32
CA ASN A 38 3.26 -13.83 -7.96
C ASN A 38 3.63 -15.30 -7.74
N GLY A 39 3.17 -15.87 -6.63
CA GLY A 39 3.40 -17.27 -6.27
C GLY A 39 4.83 -17.62 -5.85
N LEU A 40 5.66 -16.61 -5.56
CA LEU A 40 6.97 -16.80 -4.93
C LEU A 40 6.83 -16.86 -3.41
N ASP A 41 7.78 -17.54 -2.77
CA ASP A 41 7.98 -17.45 -1.33
C ASP A 41 8.64 -16.08 -0.96
N PRO A 42 8.60 -15.65 0.32
CA PRO A 42 9.14 -14.35 0.73
C PRO A 42 10.61 -14.13 0.34
N ILE A 43 11.42 -15.19 0.35
CA ILE A 43 12.83 -15.12 -0.07
C ILE A 43 12.91 -14.87 -1.58
N GLY A 44 12.11 -15.58 -2.36
CA GLY A 44 12.03 -15.42 -3.81
C GLY A 44 11.55 -14.03 -4.23
N ILE A 45 10.57 -13.46 -3.53
CA ILE A 45 10.10 -12.09 -3.72
C ILE A 45 11.26 -11.10 -3.50
N ALA A 46 11.96 -11.20 -2.37
CA ALA A 46 13.08 -10.32 -2.05
C ALA A 46 14.22 -10.41 -3.10
N GLU A 47 14.53 -11.62 -3.59
CA GLU A 47 15.56 -11.80 -4.62
C GLU A 47 15.14 -11.18 -5.97
N VAL A 48 13.90 -11.39 -6.42
CA VAL A 48 13.41 -10.80 -7.68
C VAL A 48 13.35 -9.28 -7.57
N ARG A 49 12.86 -8.73 -6.45
CA ARG A 49 12.84 -7.30 -6.18
C ARG A 49 14.25 -6.69 -6.24
N SER A 50 15.21 -7.30 -5.55
CA SER A 50 16.60 -6.84 -5.56
C SER A 50 17.20 -6.85 -6.97
N PHE A 51 16.88 -7.89 -7.76
CA PHE A 51 17.32 -7.99 -9.14
C PHE A 51 16.71 -6.92 -10.05
N ILE A 52 15.41 -6.65 -9.91
CA ILE A 52 14.72 -5.59 -10.66
C ILE A 52 15.36 -4.23 -10.34
N ARG A 53 15.56 -3.93 -9.04
CA ARG A 53 16.25 -2.69 -8.64
C ARG A 53 17.67 -2.60 -9.20
N GLU A 54 18.46 -3.68 -9.19
CA GLU A 54 19.79 -3.70 -9.82
C GLU A 54 19.73 -3.34 -11.32
N LEU A 55 18.74 -3.85 -12.04
CA LEU A 55 18.57 -3.53 -13.46
C LEU A 55 18.25 -2.04 -13.69
N CYS A 56 17.41 -1.44 -12.86
CA CYS A 56 17.09 -0.02 -12.94
C CYS A 56 18.29 0.85 -12.52
N ASP A 57 18.78 0.65 -11.29
CA ASP A 57 19.73 1.58 -10.65
C ASP A 57 21.15 1.46 -11.24
N ALA A 58 21.63 0.23 -11.47
CA ALA A 58 22.97 -0.02 -11.92
C ALA A 58 23.12 -0.08 -13.45
N ARG A 59 22.04 -0.44 -14.16
CA ARG A 59 22.09 -0.64 -15.63
C ARG A 59 21.20 0.33 -16.40
N GLY A 60 20.47 1.23 -15.73
CA GLY A 60 19.62 2.26 -16.34
C GLY A 60 18.47 1.71 -17.17
N LYS A 61 17.95 0.53 -16.80
CA LYS A 61 16.82 -0.09 -17.52
C LYS A 61 15.51 0.51 -17.07
N THR A 62 14.55 0.62 -17.98
CA THR A 62 13.15 0.93 -17.66
C THR A 62 12.36 -0.36 -17.54
N ILE A 63 11.60 -0.51 -16.46
CA ILE A 63 10.83 -1.73 -16.19
C ILE A 63 9.39 -1.35 -15.90
N LEU A 64 8.45 -1.89 -16.69
CA LEU A 64 7.02 -1.86 -16.43
C LEU A 64 6.62 -3.19 -15.80
N ILE A 65 6.03 -3.14 -14.61
CA ILE A 65 5.56 -4.35 -13.92
C ILE A 65 4.06 -4.24 -13.59
N SER A 66 3.35 -5.35 -13.70
CA SER A 66 2.03 -5.50 -13.09
C SER A 66 2.15 -6.24 -11.75
N SER A 67 1.31 -5.89 -10.79
CA SER A 67 1.14 -6.66 -9.56
C SER A 67 -0.18 -6.31 -8.89
N HIS A 68 -0.74 -7.28 -8.17
CA HIS A 68 -1.86 -7.08 -7.25
C HIS A 68 -1.38 -7.02 -5.78
N ILE A 69 -0.08 -7.14 -5.52
CA ILE A 69 0.52 -7.08 -4.18
C ILE A 69 1.07 -5.66 -3.98
N LEU A 70 0.19 -4.76 -3.51
CA LEU A 70 0.49 -3.33 -3.41
C LEU A 70 1.65 -3.02 -2.46
N SER A 71 1.78 -3.77 -1.36
CA SER A 71 2.89 -3.65 -0.42
C SER A 71 4.27 -3.95 -1.05
N GLU A 72 4.33 -4.79 -2.06
CA GLU A 72 5.59 -5.05 -2.79
C GLU A 72 5.86 -3.98 -3.84
N ILE A 73 4.80 -3.43 -4.46
CA ILE A 73 4.93 -2.32 -5.42
C ILE A 73 5.48 -1.07 -4.72
N SER A 74 5.03 -0.75 -3.51
CA SER A 74 5.55 0.39 -2.74
C SER A 74 7.05 0.32 -2.44
N LEU A 75 7.62 -0.88 -2.45
CA LEU A 75 9.06 -1.08 -2.24
C LEU A 75 9.87 -1.07 -3.54
N LEU A 76 9.22 -1.04 -4.69
CA LEU A 76 9.84 -1.28 -5.98
C LEU A 76 9.61 -0.17 -7.00
N ALA A 77 8.41 0.38 -7.08
CA ALA A 77 8.02 1.34 -8.09
C ALA A 77 8.54 2.76 -7.79
N ASP A 78 8.80 3.51 -8.84
CA ASP A 78 9.04 4.96 -8.80
C ASP A 78 7.73 5.69 -9.16
N ASP A 79 7.00 5.16 -10.16
CA ASP A 79 5.70 5.65 -10.62
C ASP A 79 4.67 4.52 -10.56
N ILE A 80 3.41 4.85 -10.30
CA ILE A 80 2.30 3.89 -10.18
C ILE A 80 1.15 4.31 -11.07
N GLY A 81 0.67 3.36 -11.90
CA GLY A 81 -0.58 3.48 -12.64
C GLY A 81 -1.65 2.57 -12.03
N ILE A 82 -2.82 3.12 -11.74
CA ILE A 82 -3.98 2.38 -11.25
C ILE A 82 -4.91 2.09 -12.42
N ILE A 83 -5.12 0.80 -12.72
CA ILE A 83 -5.99 0.34 -13.79
C ILE A 83 -7.17 -0.41 -13.19
N ASP A 84 -8.38 -0.03 -13.59
CA ASP A 84 -9.60 -0.73 -13.23
C ASP A 84 -10.52 -0.84 -14.45
N HIS A 85 -11.16 -2.01 -14.63
CA HIS A 85 -12.03 -2.31 -15.77
C HIS A 85 -11.45 -1.92 -17.16
N GLY A 86 -10.12 -2.03 -17.32
CA GLY A 86 -9.42 -1.71 -18.57
C GLY A 86 -9.19 -0.22 -18.82
N ALA A 87 -9.50 0.64 -17.86
CA ALA A 87 -9.21 2.07 -17.89
C ALA A 87 -8.09 2.43 -16.93
N LEU A 88 -7.15 3.28 -17.36
CA LEU A 88 -6.19 3.91 -16.48
C LEU A 88 -6.91 5.01 -15.70
N LEU A 89 -7.04 4.82 -14.37
CA LEU A 89 -7.73 5.78 -13.49
C LEU A 89 -6.80 6.89 -13.05
N GLU A 90 -5.57 6.54 -12.66
CA GLU A 90 -4.56 7.48 -12.18
C GLU A 90 -3.16 7.01 -12.58
N GLU A 91 -2.25 7.97 -12.75
CA GLU A 91 -0.82 7.75 -12.95
C GLU A 91 -0.06 8.83 -12.18
N GLU A 92 0.72 8.44 -11.19
CA GLU A 92 1.44 9.35 -10.31
C GLU A 92 2.74 8.73 -9.80
N SER A 93 3.69 9.58 -9.38
CA SER A 93 4.87 9.10 -8.68
C SER A 93 4.50 8.53 -7.29
N LEU A 94 5.23 7.52 -6.84
CA LEU A 94 5.04 6.96 -5.50
C LEU A 94 5.17 8.06 -4.42
N ALA A 95 6.11 8.99 -4.59
CA ALA A 95 6.31 10.09 -3.66
C ALA A 95 5.09 11.04 -3.56
N GLU A 96 4.40 11.30 -4.67
CA GLU A 96 3.16 12.08 -4.68
C GLU A 96 2.00 11.32 -4.03
N LEU A 97 1.90 10.01 -4.30
CA LEU A 97 0.92 9.15 -3.63
C LEU A 97 1.12 9.10 -2.12
N GLU A 98 2.36 8.98 -1.66
CA GLU A 98 2.70 9.02 -0.23
C GLU A 98 2.37 10.38 0.41
N GLN A 99 2.52 11.49 -0.31
CA GLN A 99 2.10 12.81 0.18
C GLN A 99 0.58 12.98 0.23
N LYS A 100 -0.14 12.39 -0.73
CA LYS A 100 -1.62 12.36 -0.76
C LYS A 100 -2.21 11.37 0.24
N SER A 101 -1.44 10.37 0.63
CA SER A 101 -1.77 9.41 1.67
C SER A 101 -1.99 10.16 2.98
N SER A 102 -3.24 10.43 3.28
CA SER A 102 -3.60 11.28 4.41
C SER A 102 -3.28 10.58 5.72
N LYS A 103 -2.26 11.09 6.43
CA LYS A 103 -2.05 10.74 7.83
C LYS A 103 -3.33 11.09 8.58
N HIS A 104 -3.79 10.17 9.40
CA HIS A 104 -4.97 10.38 10.23
C HIS A 104 -4.76 9.71 11.59
N ILE A 105 -5.52 10.17 12.58
CA ILE A 105 -5.56 9.51 13.88
C ILE A 105 -6.77 8.59 13.85
N ARG A 106 -6.54 7.29 14.02
CA ARG A 106 -7.60 6.30 14.19
C ARG A 106 -7.94 6.19 15.66
N PHE A 107 -9.23 6.26 15.95
CA PHE A 107 -9.79 5.93 17.25
C PHE A 107 -10.70 4.72 17.11
N THR A 108 -10.48 3.71 17.96
CA THR A 108 -11.42 2.60 18.16
C THR A 108 -12.11 2.82 19.50
N LEU A 109 -13.43 2.96 19.49
CA LEU A 109 -14.22 3.39 20.66
C LEU A 109 -15.63 2.80 20.66
N SER A 110 -16.36 2.96 21.78
CA SER A 110 -17.66 2.33 21.97
C SER A 110 -18.80 2.94 21.15
N ASP A 111 -18.73 4.24 20.77
CA ASP A 111 -19.76 4.96 20.03
C ASP A 111 -19.15 6.13 19.23
N THR A 112 -19.05 5.95 17.89
CA THR A 112 -18.49 6.95 16.99
C THR A 112 -19.37 8.18 16.82
N ALA A 113 -20.69 8.04 16.92
CA ALA A 113 -21.62 9.18 16.81
C ALA A 113 -21.50 10.12 18.01
N GLN A 114 -21.29 9.57 19.21
CA GLN A 114 -21.03 10.38 20.40
C GLN A 114 -19.65 11.03 20.31
N ALA A 115 -18.62 10.31 19.85
CA ALA A 115 -17.28 10.85 19.66
C ALA A 115 -17.26 12.03 18.69
N ALA A 116 -17.96 11.91 17.55
CA ALA A 116 -18.12 13.01 16.59
C ALA A 116 -18.68 14.28 17.22
N ARG A 117 -19.75 14.16 18.02
CA ARG A 117 -20.33 15.31 18.75
C ARG A 117 -19.36 15.95 19.74
N ILE A 118 -18.49 15.16 20.38
CA ILE A 118 -17.47 15.67 21.29
C ILE A 118 -16.40 16.43 20.52
N LEU A 119 -15.93 15.92 19.37
CA LEU A 119 -14.98 16.60 18.50
C LEU A 119 -15.52 17.95 18.03
N GLU A 120 -16.75 17.99 17.54
CA GLU A 120 -17.40 19.22 17.10
C GLU A 120 -17.57 20.26 18.25
N ARG A 121 -18.04 19.82 19.41
CA ARG A 121 -18.35 20.73 20.54
C ARG A 121 -17.10 21.21 21.27
N ASN A 122 -16.17 20.32 21.59
CA ASN A 122 -15.07 20.61 22.49
C ASN A 122 -13.80 21.06 21.76
N PHE A 123 -13.64 20.64 20.50
CA PHE A 123 -12.44 20.92 19.70
C PHE A 123 -12.74 21.75 18.45
N HIS A 124 -14.03 22.02 18.15
CA HIS A 124 -14.48 22.70 16.93
C HIS A 124 -13.95 22.02 15.65
N GLU A 125 -13.87 20.68 15.70
CA GLU A 125 -13.26 19.88 14.65
C GLU A 125 -14.32 19.12 13.89
N ASN A 126 -14.36 19.32 12.56
CA ASN A 126 -15.29 18.67 11.63
C ASN A 126 -14.58 17.83 10.58
N HIS A 127 -13.23 17.82 10.57
CA HIS A 127 -12.44 17.09 9.58
C HIS A 127 -12.13 15.68 10.06
N PHE A 128 -13.18 14.89 10.19
CA PHE A 128 -13.13 13.48 10.57
C PHE A 128 -14.06 12.65 9.69
N SER A 129 -13.87 11.34 9.67
CA SER A 129 -14.74 10.37 8.99
C SER A 129 -15.05 9.20 9.90
N ILE A 130 -16.33 8.80 9.92
CA ILE A 130 -16.79 7.61 10.62
C ILE A 130 -16.71 6.45 9.63
N GLN A 131 -15.97 5.40 10.00
CA GLN A 131 -15.81 4.21 9.17
C GLN A 131 -16.90 3.17 9.46
N ASP A 132 -17.19 2.99 10.75
CA ASP A 132 -18.22 2.10 11.27
C ASP A 132 -18.63 2.55 12.69
N ASP A 133 -19.43 1.74 13.39
CA ASP A 133 -19.94 2.05 14.73
C ASP A 133 -18.82 2.19 15.80
N HIS A 134 -17.61 1.69 15.53
CA HIS A 134 -16.50 1.63 16.47
C HIS A 134 -15.26 2.37 16.01
N ASN A 135 -15.11 2.66 14.71
CA ASN A 135 -13.91 3.25 14.14
C ASN A 135 -14.15 4.65 13.58
N LEU A 136 -13.38 5.62 14.08
CA LEU A 136 -13.38 7.02 13.65
C LEU A 136 -11.97 7.41 13.22
N ARG A 137 -11.85 8.10 12.08
CA ARG A 137 -10.61 8.69 11.60
C ARG A 137 -10.66 10.21 11.73
N LEU A 138 -9.68 10.79 12.43
CA LEU A 138 -9.50 12.23 12.55
C LEU A 138 -8.35 12.65 11.62
N HIS A 139 -8.61 13.55 10.68
CA HIS A 139 -7.65 13.97 9.66
C HIS A 139 -6.76 15.14 10.12
N ASN A 140 -7.14 15.83 11.19
CA ASN A 140 -6.34 16.91 11.77
C ASN A 140 -5.34 16.35 12.79
N LEU A 141 -4.05 16.35 12.42
CA LEU A 141 -2.96 15.84 13.26
C LEU A 141 -2.44 16.85 14.29
N ASP A 142 -2.81 18.13 14.16
CA ASP A 142 -2.35 19.19 15.07
C ASP A 142 -3.05 19.14 16.43
N LEU A 143 -4.17 18.40 16.49
CA LEU A 143 -4.91 18.24 17.74
C LEU A 143 -4.19 17.27 18.70
N PRO A 144 -4.11 17.63 19.98
CA PRO A 144 -3.45 16.79 20.97
C PRO A 144 -4.29 15.53 21.29
N VAL A 145 -3.88 14.40 20.76
CA VAL A 145 -4.57 13.08 20.90
C VAL A 145 -4.91 12.79 22.37
N GLY A 146 -3.99 13.04 23.29
CA GLY A 146 -4.22 12.79 24.72
C GLY A 146 -5.41 13.59 25.29
N LYS A 147 -5.60 14.85 24.87
CA LYS A 147 -6.76 15.66 25.31
C LYS A 147 -8.06 15.13 24.70
N ILE A 148 -8.01 14.66 23.45
CA ILE A 148 -9.18 14.07 22.79
C ILE A 148 -9.60 12.79 23.52
N VAL A 149 -8.65 11.90 23.79
CA VAL A 149 -8.92 10.65 24.54
C VAL A 149 -9.48 10.97 25.92
N THR A 150 -8.90 11.94 26.64
CA THR A 150 -9.43 12.38 27.95
C THR A 150 -10.86 12.85 27.82
N ALA A 151 -11.17 13.70 26.84
CA ALA A 151 -12.53 14.20 26.62
C ALA A 151 -13.53 13.06 26.28
N PHE A 152 -13.09 12.07 25.49
CA PHE A 152 -13.92 10.90 25.20
C PHE A 152 -14.26 10.11 26.48
N VAL A 153 -13.26 9.79 27.28
CA VAL A 153 -13.42 9.03 28.53
C VAL A 153 -14.25 9.79 29.56
N GLU A 154 -14.02 11.11 29.74
CA GLU A 154 -14.82 11.96 30.64
C GLU A 154 -16.30 12.04 30.23
N ASN A 155 -16.61 11.84 28.96
CA ASN A 155 -17.98 11.76 28.45
C ASN A 155 -18.53 10.32 28.36
N GLY A 156 -17.85 9.34 28.98
CA GLY A 156 -18.34 7.97 29.14
C GLY A 156 -18.07 7.05 27.94
N LEU A 157 -17.23 7.46 27.02
CA LEU A 157 -16.78 6.58 25.92
C LEU A 157 -15.64 5.68 26.38
N GLU A 158 -15.68 4.42 26.00
CA GLU A 158 -14.53 3.52 26.09
C GLU A 158 -13.68 3.70 24.83
N VAL A 159 -12.40 4.00 25.01
CA VAL A 159 -11.39 4.11 23.94
C VAL A 159 -10.46 2.94 24.02
N SER A 160 -10.55 2.03 23.06
CA SER A 160 -9.69 0.84 22.98
C SER A 160 -8.35 1.14 22.32
N GLU A 161 -8.35 2.02 21.30
CA GLU A 161 -7.14 2.39 20.56
C GLU A 161 -7.19 3.86 20.13
N ALA A 162 -6.02 4.52 20.14
CA ALA A 162 -5.82 5.84 19.58
C ALA A 162 -4.37 5.92 19.05
N HIS A 163 -4.21 5.88 17.73
CA HIS A 163 -2.88 5.95 17.11
C HIS A 163 -2.91 6.64 15.74
N THR A 164 -1.79 7.23 15.36
CA THR A 164 -1.63 7.83 14.04
C THR A 164 -1.41 6.72 13.01
N CYS A 165 -2.24 6.72 11.97
CA CYS A 165 -2.12 5.85 10.79
C CYS A 165 -1.73 6.67 9.59
N GLU A 166 -1.01 6.04 8.68
CA GLU A 166 -0.89 6.46 7.29
C GLU A 166 -1.85 5.61 6.45
N GLU A 167 -2.51 6.21 5.48
CA GLU A 167 -3.32 5.46 4.52
C GLU A 167 -2.38 4.51 3.75
N SER A 168 -2.65 3.22 3.77
CA SER A 168 -1.86 2.28 2.98
C SER A 168 -2.18 2.44 1.48
N LEU A 169 -1.27 1.98 0.60
CA LEU A 169 -1.58 1.91 -0.83
C LEU A 169 -2.81 1.05 -1.10
N GLU A 170 -3.07 0.02 -0.29
CA GLU A 170 -4.26 -0.81 -0.37
C GLU A 170 -5.53 -0.01 -0.09
N ASP A 171 -5.54 0.84 0.94
CA ASP A 171 -6.67 1.70 1.26
C ASP A 171 -6.90 2.76 0.16
N TYR A 172 -5.81 3.35 -0.33
CA TYR A 172 -5.84 4.29 -1.45
C TYR A 172 -6.43 3.64 -2.70
N PHE A 173 -5.94 2.45 -3.07
CA PHE A 173 -6.43 1.69 -4.22
C PHE A 173 -7.94 1.39 -4.11
N LYS A 174 -8.39 0.90 -2.95
CA LYS A 174 -9.82 0.65 -2.69
C LYS A 174 -10.66 1.92 -2.89
N ARG A 175 -10.17 3.06 -2.40
CA ARG A 175 -10.86 4.35 -2.53
C ARG A 175 -11.00 4.79 -3.99
N VAL A 176 -9.93 4.65 -4.78
CA VAL A 176 -9.89 5.07 -6.20
C VAL A 176 -10.73 4.14 -7.08
N THR A 177 -10.70 2.82 -6.82
CA THR A 177 -11.46 1.82 -7.58
C THR A 177 -12.92 1.67 -7.12
N GLY A 178 -13.34 2.42 -6.10
CA GLY A 178 -14.72 2.33 -5.58
C GLY A 178 -15.02 1.00 -4.90
N GLY A 179 -13.99 0.27 -4.45
CA GLY A 179 -14.14 -0.99 -3.70
C GLY A 179 -14.73 -0.72 -2.32
N GLU A 180 -15.84 -1.41 -2.01
CA GLU A 180 -16.43 -1.51 -0.68
C GLU A 180 -15.52 -2.30 0.28
#